data_387e7c9e8b7bebc1649d537ada49c30e
#
_entry.id   387e7c9e8b7bebc1649d537ada49c30e
#
_cell.length_a   1.000
_cell.length_b   1.000
_cell.length_c   1.000
_cell.angle_alpha   90.00
_cell.angle_beta   90.00
_cell.angle_gamma   90.00
#
_symmetry.space_group_name_H-M   'P 1'
#
loop_
_entity.id
_entity.type
_entity.pdbx_description
1 polymer ?
#
loop_
_entity_poly.entity_id
_entity_poly.type
_entity_poly.pdbx_seq_one_letter_code
_entity_poly.pdbx_strand_id
1 'polypeptide(L)'
;MARISTYPVDQDITGSDKVIGTNNNGNITKNYTLDGISNWMNESGSVAIVGQNNYSYLVAGKTAGTITGPTQNSTFASITEMQFSKTASTGVTVINYLLTLVGRPVILARLDNPNNFGVYTLDSLTVDPSSVDFYNATFTLITANGEITANKYYGFAAYPEVSGGGGDDKHFTFNSPSPASAVWNVTHNLGKSPSVSITTSAGDAVYADIEYID
;
A
#
# COMPACT_ATOMS: atom_id res chain seq x y z
N MET A 1 -16.49 -49.77 0.50
CA MET A 1 -16.19 -48.45 -0.15
C MET A 1 -16.04 -47.41 0.97
N ALA A 2 -14.84 -46.85 1.15
CA ALA A 2 -14.62 -45.83 2.17
C ALA A 2 -15.33 -44.52 1.77
N ARG A 3 -16.05 -43.90 2.68
CA ARG A 3 -16.71 -42.61 2.45
C ARG A 3 -15.79 -41.51 2.96
N ILE A 4 -15.58 -40.46 2.17
CA ILE A 4 -14.76 -39.30 2.55
C ILE A 4 -15.26 -38.68 3.87
N SER A 5 -16.58 -38.70 4.12
CA SER A 5 -17.19 -38.20 5.35
C SER A 5 -16.82 -38.95 6.64
N THR A 6 -16.09 -40.08 6.53
CA THR A 6 -15.65 -40.88 7.72
C THR A 6 -14.24 -40.51 8.16
N TYR A 7 -13.53 -39.66 7.42
CA TYR A 7 -12.20 -39.18 7.83
C TYR A 7 -12.35 -37.96 8.75
N PRO A 8 -11.56 -37.87 9.83
CA PRO A 8 -11.54 -36.68 10.66
C PRO A 8 -11.07 -35.48 9.86
N VAL A 9 -11.61 -34.31 10.18
CA VAL A 9 -11.12 -33.04 9.62
C VAL A 9 -9.79 -32.71 10.31
N ASP A 10 -8.74 -32.54 9.52
CA ASP A 10 -7.48 -32.00 10.02
C ASP A 10 -7.64 -30.50 10.24
N GLN A 11 -7.31 -30.03 11.45
CA GLN A 11 -7.39 -28.62 11.83
C GLN A 11 -6.01 -27.94 11.79
N ASP A 12 -4.94 -28.72 11.72
CA ASP A 12 -3.55 -28.25 11.69
C ASP A 12 -2.97 -28.38 10.27
N ILE A 13 -3.61 -27.73 9.30
CA ILE A 13 -3.20 -27.78 7.90
C ILE A 13 -1.81 -27.19 7.73
N THR A 14 -0.90 -27.96 7.13
CA THR A 14 0.48 -27.56 6.83
C THR A 14 0.74 -27.54 5.33
N GLY A 15 1.77 -26.80 4.90
CA GLY A 15 2.15 -26.75 3.48
C GLY A 15 2.58 -28.09 2.89
N SER A 16 2.99 -29.05 3.72
CA SER A 16 3.37 -30.41 3.31
C SER A 16 2.19 -31.37 3.13
N ASP A 17 0.99 -30.99 3.59
CA ASP A 17 -0.23 -31.78 3.42
C ASP A 17 -0.56 -31.93 1.93
N LYS A 18 -1.20 -33.06 1.61
CA LYS A 18 -1.36 -33.46 0.22
C LYS A 18 -2.82 -33.56 -0.19
N VAL A 19 -3.08 -33.04 -1.37
CA VAL A 19 -4.35 -33.20 -2.09
C VAL A 19 -4.13 -34.18 -3.25
N ILE A 20 -5.06 -35.13 -3.42
CA ILE A 20 -5.04 -36.07 -4.52
C ILE A 20 -5.82 -35.46 -5.70
N GLY A 21 -5.20 -35.46 -6.87
CA GLY A 21 -5.83 -35.03 -8.10
C GLY A 21 -5.30 -35.78 -9.30
N THR A 22 -5.70 -35.39 -10.51
CA THR A 22 -5.24 -35.94 -11.76
C THR A 22 -4.44 -34.92 -12.56
N ASN A 23 -3.58 -35.39 -13.48
CA ASN A 23 -2.99 -34.50 -14.46
C ASN A 23 -4.07 -33.95 -15.42
N ASN A 24 -3.72 -32.99 -16.25
CA ASN A 24 -4.64 -32.34 -17.19
C ASN A 24 -5.30 -33.30 -18.21
N ASN A 25 -4.68 -34.45 -18.46
CA ASN A 25 -5.22 -35.49 -19.35
C ASN A 25 -6.11 -36.52 -18.60
N GLY A 26 -6.23 -36.41 -17.27
CA GLY A 26 -7.10 -37.27 -16.46
C GLY A 26 -6.66 -38.73 -16.29
N ASN A 27 -5.47 -39.10 -16.78
CA ASN A 27 -5.01 -40.49 -16.85
C ASN A 27 -3.96 -40.88 -15.81
N ILE A 28 -3.45 -39.94 -15.04
CA ILE A 28 -2.47 -40.17 -13.97
C ILE A 28 -2.92 -39.48 -12.69
N THR A 29 -3.07 -40.27 -11.61
CA THR A 29 -3.33 -39.73 -10.28
C THR A 29 -2.04 -39.19 -9.69
N LYS A 30 -2.08 -37.99 -9.13
CA LYS A 30 -0.94 -37.32 -8.50
C LYS A 30 -1.30 -36.77 -7.12
N ASN A 31 -0.27 -36.64 -6.27
CA ASN A 31 -0.37 -35.88 -5.04
C ASN A 31 0.19 -34.47 -5.27
N TYR A 32 -0.55 -33.47 -4.84
CA TYR A 32 -0.13 -32.08 -4.83
C TYR A 32 0.01 -31.64 -3.38
N THR A 33 1.11 -31.00 -3.02
CA THR A 33 1.26 -30.39 -1.70
C THR A 33 0.52 -29.04 -1.68
N LEU A 34 0.05 -28.62 -0.52
CA LEU A 34 -0.57 -27.31 -0.36
C LEU A 34 0.41 -26.18 -0.70
N ASP A 35 1.69 -26.31 -0.33
CA ASP A 35 2.76 -25.39 -0.76
C ASP A 35 2.88 -25.34 -2.29
N GLY A 36 2.84 -26.49 -2.95
CA GLY A 36 2.91 -26.56 -4.42
C GLY A 36 1.72 -25.87 -5.09
N ILE A 37 0.52 -26.04 -4.54
CA ILE A 37 -0.69 -25.35 -5.04
C ILE A 37 -0.59 -23.85 -4.78
N SER A 38 -0.19 -23.44 -3.59
CA SER A 38 -0.01 -22.03 -3.23
C SER A 38 1.02 -21.34 -4.11
N ASN A 39 2.17 -21.97 -4.32
CA ASN A 39 3.20 -21.45 -5.22
C ASN A 39 2.69 -21.31 -6.66
N TRP A 40 2.00 -22.32 -7.18
CA TRP A 40 1.41 -22.24 -8.51
C TRP A 40 0.39 -21.11 -8.62
N MET A 41 -0.46 -20.91 -7.60
CA MET A 41 -1.44 -19.83 -7.58
C MET A 41 -0.74 -18.46 -7.57
N ASN A 42 0.33 -18.30 -6.82
CA ASN A 42 1.14 -17.09 -6.79
C ASN A 42 1.85 -16.83 -8.11
N GLU A 43 2.46 -17.87 -8.71
CA GLU A 43 3.16 -17.78 -9.99
C GLU A 43 2.20 -17.52 -11.16
N SER A 44 1.01 -18.12 -11.13
CA SER A 44 0.00 -17.93 -12.18
C SER A 44 -0.75 -16.59 -12.09
N GLY A 45 -0.52 -15.80 -11.03
CA GLY A 45 -1.27 -14.57 -10.78
C GLY A 45 -2.73 -14.77 -10.42
N SER A 46 -3.16 -16.03 -10.17
CA SER A 46 -4.57 -16.37 -9.91
C SER A 46 -5.13 -15.77 -8.62
N VAL A 47 -4.26 -15.35 -7.71
CA VAL A 47 -4.61 -14.67 -6.44
C VAL A 47 -4.07 -13.24 -6.37
N ALA A 48 -3.60 -12.68 -7.48
CA ALA A 48 -3.10 -11.31 -7.50
C ALA A 48 -4.23 -10.31 -7.26
N ILE A 49 -4.10 -9.51 -6.22
CA ILE A 49 -4.93 -8.31 -6.03
C ILE A 49 -4.45 -7.29 -7.06
N VAL A 50 -5.38 -6.73 -7.83
CA VAL A 50 -5.05 -5.72 -8.84
C VAL A 50 -4.25 -4.58 -8.21
N GLY A 51 -3.06 -4.32 -8.77
CA GLY A 51 -2.14 -3.29 -8.28
C GLY A 51 -1.20 -3.72 -7.15
N GLN A 52 -1.32 -4.93 -6.61
CA GLN A 52 -0.35 -5.48 -5.67
C GLN A 52 0.68 -6.34 -6.41
N ASN A 53 1.94 -6.00 -6.28
CA ASN A 53 3.04 -6.76 -6.85
C ASN A 53 3.83 -7.45 -5.74
N ASN A 54 4.04 -8.74 -5.89
CA ASN A 54 4.74 -9.55 -4.90
C ASN A 54 6.21 -9.70 -5.28
N TYR A 55 7.07 -9.60 -4.28
CA TYR A 55 8.52 -9.76 -4.43
C TYR A 55 9.08 -10.61 -3.29
N SER A 56 10.08 -11.42 -3.59
CA SER A 56 10.91 -12.03 -2.55
C SER A 56 12.01 -11.04 -2.13
N TYR A 57 12.21 -10.88 -0.82
CA TYR A 57 13.28 -10.02 -0.34
C TYR A 57 14.60 -10.78 -0.21
N LEU A 58 15.66 -10.24 -0.81
CA LEU A 58 17.03 -10.71 -0.68
C LEU A 58 17.89 -9.63 -0.02
N VAL A 59 18.81 -10.04 0.86
CA VAL A 59 19.79 -9.13 1.47
C VAL A 59 20.80 -8.63 0.44
N ALA A 60 21.11 -9.46 -0.54
CA ALA A 60 22.04 -9.15 -1.61
C ALA A 60 21.70 -9.95 -2.88
N GLY A 61 22.17 -9.46 -4.01
CA GLY A 61 21.95 -10.10 -5.31
C GLY A 61 20.78 -9.49 -6.09
N LYS A 62 20.72 -9.84 -7.38
CA LYS A 62 19.73 -9.33 -8.33
C LYS A 62 19.15 -10.52 -9.08
N THR A 63 17.99 -10.98 -8.65
CA THR A 63 17.25 -12.08 -9.29
C THR A 63 15.89 -11.55 -9.71
N ALA A 64 15.38 -11.98 -10.86
CA ALA A 64 14.02 -11.60 -11.29
C ALA A 64 12.99 -11.95 -10.20
N GLY A 65 12.05 -11.05 -9.95
CA GLY A 65 11.03 -11.25 -8.93
C GLY A 65 11.47 -10.89 -7.51
N THR A 66 12.62 -10.24 -7.34
CA THR A 66 13.13 -9.88 -6.02
C THR A 66 13.18 -8.36 -5.80
N ILE A 67 13.16 -7.99 -4.53
CA ILE A 67 13.61 -6.70 -4.03
C ILE A 67 14.86 -6.92 -3.19
N THR A 68 15.79 -5.98 -3.27
CA THR A 68 17.03 -5.99 -2.49
C THR A 68 17.18 -4.64 -1.82
N GLY A 69 17.62 -4.61 -0.60
CA GLY A 69 17.68 -3.33 0.11
C GLY A 69 18.44 -3.45 1.41
N PRO A 70 18.04 -2.75 2.46
CA PRO A 70 18.84 -2.66 3.66
C PRO A 70 19.18 -4.04 4.22
N THR A 71 20.13 -4.08 5.13
CA THR A 71 20.55 -5.32 5.78
C THR A 71 19.39 -6.05 6.44
N GLN A 72 19.49 -7.38 6.52
CA GLN A 72 18.50 -8.21 7.20
C GLN A 72 18.16 -7.67 8.59
N ASN A 73 16.86 -7.74 8.96
CA ASN A 73 16.32 -7.25 10.23
C ASN A 73 16.44 -5.72 10.42
N SER A 74 16.60 -4.97 9.33
CA SER A 74 16.42 -3.53 9.39
C SER A 74 14.95 -3.22 9.67
N THR A 75 14.69 -2.21 10.49
CA THR A 75 13.31 -1.75 10.69
C THR A 75 12.77 -1.14 9.41
N PHE A 76 11.49 -1.32 9.14
CA PHE A 76 10.87 -0.62 8.01
C PHE A 76 11.04 0.90 8.11
N ALA A 77 11.09 1.45 9.33
CA ALA A 77 11.31 2.87 9.57
C ALA A 77 12.66 3.40 9.04
N SER A 78 13.67 2.53 8.89
CA SER A 78 15.01 2.91 8.42
C SER A 78 15.20 2.76 6.91
N ILE A 79 14.20 2.28 6.18
CA ILE A 79 14.29 2.06 4.74
C ILE A 79 14.13 3.40 4.01
N THR A 80 15.20 3.85 3.36
CA THR A 80 15.20 5.05 2.50
C THR A 80 15.44 4.71 1.03
N GLU A 81 15.94 3.51 0.74
CA GLU A 81 16.22 3.04 -0.61
C GLU A 81 16.08 1.52 -0.72
N MET A 82 15.67 1.03 -1.86
CA MET A 82 15.63 -0.38 -2.25
C MET A 82 15.80 -0.55 -3.75
N GLN A 83 16.25 -1.73 -4.14
CA GLN A 83 16.28 -2.13 -5.55
C GLN A 83 15.12 -3.07 -5.85
N PHE A 84 14.42 -2.81 -6.94
CA PHE A 84 13.29 -3.61 -7.41
C PHE A 84 13.62 -4.27 -8.75
N SER A 85 13.34 -5.56 -8.88
CA SER A 85 13.28 -6.19 -10.19
C SER A 85 12.13 -5.55 -11.00
N LYS A 86 12.35 -5.32 -12.31
CA LYS A 86 11.28 -4.90 -13.23
C LYS A 86 10.14 -5.92 -13.32
N THR A 87 10.40 -7.16 -12.90
CA THR A 87 9.49 -8.29 -12.95
C THR A 87 9.11 -8.68 -11.53
N ALA A 88 7.83 -8.85 -11.24
CA ALA A 88 7.35 -9.38 -9.97
C ALA A 88 7.67 -10.88 -9.82
N SER A 89 7.50 -11.44 -8.62
CA SER A 89 7.72 -12.88 -8.36
C SER A 89 6.82 -13.80 -9.18
N THR A 90 5.73 -13.28 -9.74
CA THR A 90 4.84 -13.97 -10.68
C THR A 90 5.43 -14.14 -12.08
N GLY A 91 6.61 -13.58 -12.37
CA GLY A 91 7.21 -13.57 -13.69
C GLY A 91 6.69 -12.45 -14.62
N VAL A 92 5.74 -11.63 -14.16
CA VAL A 92 5.14 -10.56 -14.96
C VAL A 92 5.97 -9.29 -14.84
N THR A 93 6.25 -8.64 -15.97
CA THR A 93 6.92 -7.33 -16.01
C THR A 93 5.93 -6.24 -15.56
N VAL A 94 6.26 -5.52 -14.48
CA VAL A 94 5.38 -4.55 -13.83
C VAL A 94 5.94 -3.13 -13.77
N ILE A 95 7.10 -2.92 -14.36
CA ILE A 95 7.83 -1.64 -14.22
C ILE A 95 7.02 -0.43 -14.70
N ASN A 96 6.26 -0.54 -15.77
CA ASN A 96 5.44 0.57 -16.26
C ASN A 96 4.39 0.99 -15.23
N TYR A 97 3.82 0.02 -14.50
CA TYR A 97 2.93 0.31 -13.38
C TYR A 97 3.68 0.98 -12.22
N LEU A 98 4.83 0.43 -11.83
CA LEU A 98 5.63 0.99 -10.73
C LEU A 98 6.03 2.45 -10.99
N LEU A 99 6.37 2.80 -12.23
CA LEU A 99 6.69 4.17 -12.62
C LEU A 99 5.51 5.14 -12.42
N THR A 100 4.26 4.68 -12.49
CA THR A 100 3.08 5.52 -12.20
C THR A 100 2.90 5.82 -10.71
N LEU A 101 3.61 5.10 -9.84
CA LEU A 101 3.56 5.28 -8.40
C LEU A 101 4.55 6.32 -7.88
N VAL A 102 5.47 6.81 -8.71
CA VAL A 102 6.42 7.86 -8.31
C VAL A 102 5.67 9.13 -7.90
N GLY A 103 6.04 9.68 -6.75
CA GLY A 103 5.38 10.80 -6.10
C GLY A 103 4.12 10.43 -5.30
N ARG A 104 3.77 9.14 -5.20
CA ARG A 104 2.56 8.67 -4.51
C ARG A 104 2.89 7.86 -3.25
N PRO A 105 1.97 7.79 -2.30
CA PRO A 105 2.07 6.86 -1.19
C PRO A 105 2.01 5.41 -1.69
N VAL A 106 2.92 4.59 -1.15
CA VAL A 106 3.02 3.15 -1.43
C VAL A 106 3.15 2.39 -0.13
N ILE A 107 2.74 1.13 -0.14
CA ILE A 107 2.94 0.21 0.98
C ILE A 107 3.82 -0.95 0.56
N LEU A 108 4.79 -1.28 1.41
CA LEU A 108 5.55 -2.52 1.38
C LEU A 108 5.19 -3.32 2.63
N ALA A 109 4.53 -4.45 2.47
CA ALA A 109 4.06 -5.26 3.60
C ALA A 109 4.44 -6.72 3.41
N ARG A 110 4.84 -7.37 4.51
CA ARG A 110 5.16 -8.79 4.53
C ARG A 110 3.88 -9.62 4.40
N LEU A 111 3.84 -10.57 3.47
CA LEU A 111 2.61 -11.28 3.14
C LEU A 111 2.16 -12.29 4.22
N ASP A 112 3.10 -12.95 4.89
CA ASP A 112 2.82 -13.92 5.96
C ASP A 112 2.62 -13.26 7.34
N ASN A 113 2.92 -11.95 7.47
CA ASN A 113 2.69 -11.16 8.69
C ASN A 113 2.46 -9.68 8.35
N PRO A 114 1.21 -9.27 8.07
CA PRO A 114 0.89 -7.89 7.67
C PRO A 114 1.18 -6.82 8.72
N ASN A 115 1.49 -7.19 9.97
CA ASN A 115 1.95 -6.25 10.99
C ASN A 115 3.39 -5.78 10.74
N ASN A 116 4.14 -6.43 9.85
CA ASN A 116 5.44 -6.00 9.38
C ASN A 116 5.27 -5.24 8.05
N PHE A 117 5.26 -3.92 8.12
CA PHE A 117 5.01 -3.06 6.96
C PHE A 117 5.69 -1.70 7.05
N GLY A 118 5.85 -1.06 5.90
CA GLY A 118 6.19 0.35 5.78
C GLY A 118 5.30 1.02 4.74
N VAL A 119 4.85 2.21 5.05
CA VAL A 119 4.15 3.13 4.13
C VAL A 119 5.09 4.29 3.87
N TYR A 120 5.31 4.58 2.60
CA TYR A 120 6.28 5.58 2.16
C TYR A 120 5.69 6.41 1.02
N THR A 121 6.23 7.59 0.79
CA THR A 121 6.17 8.20 -0.53
C THR A 121 7.26 7.58 -1.40
N LEU A 122 6.95 7.10 -2.59
CA LEU A 122 7.95 6.67 -3.57
C LEU A 122 8.51 7.91 -4.27
N ASP A 123 9.68 8.38 -3.84
CA ASP A 123 10.24 9.65 -4.33
C ASP A 123 10.82 9.51 -5.73
N SER A 124 11.49 8.40 -6.00
CA SER A 124 12.06 8.13 -7.33
C SER A 124 12.11 6.64 -7.65
N LEU A 125 12.14 6.33 -8.94
CA LEU A 125 12.37 4.98 -9.45
C LEU A 125 13.20 5.09 -10.75
N THR A 126 14.49 4.77 -10.66
CA THR A 126 15.44 4.95 -11.77
C THR A 126 16.11 3.63 -12.12
N VAL A 127 16.48 3.45 -13.39
CA VAL A 127 17.19 2.25 -13.84
C VAL A 127 18.50 2.11 -13.07
N ASP A 128 18.79 0.91 -12.59
CA ASP A 128 20.09 0.60 -11.98
C ASP A 128 21.19 0.60 -13.05
N PRO A 129 22.26 1.39 -12.89
CA PRO A 129 23.34 1.46 -13.88
C PRO A 129 24.05 0.12 -14.15
N SER A 130 23.98 -0.81 -13.18
CA SER A 130 24.62 -2.12 -13.30
C SER A 130 23.69 -3.22 -13.82
N SER A 131 22.38 -2.95 -13.99
CA SER A 131 21.41 -3.93 -14.49
C SER A 131 20.14 -3.28 -15.00
N VAL A 132 19.87 -3.38 -16.29
CA VAL A 132 18.64 -2.87 -16.93
C VAL A 132 17.36 -3.58 -16.45
N ASP A 133 17.47 -4.66 -15.69
CA ASP A 133 16.36 -5.42 -15.14
C ASP A 133 16.02 -5.00 -13.70
N PHE A 134 16.79 -4.07 -13.14
CA PHE A 134 16.60 -3.54 -11.80
C PHE A 134 16.47 -2.02 -11.77
N TYR A 135 15.76 -1.55 -10.77
CA TYR A 135 15.48 -0.14 -10.56
C TYR A 135 15.78 0.24 -9.12
N ASN A 136 16.45 1.36 -8.94
CA ASN A 136 16.71 1.95 -7.63
C ASN A 136 15.52 2.84 -7.26
N ALA A 137 14.86 2.51 -6.18
CA ALA A 137 13.77 3.27 -5.59
C ALA A 137 14.27 4.02 -4.37
N THR A 138 13.85 5.28 -4.20
CA THR A 138 14.06 6.07 -2.98
C THR A 138 12.73 6.37 -2.33
N PHE A 139 12.74 6.47 -1.00
CA PHE A 139 11.55 6.55 -0.19
C PHE A 139 11.64 7.60 0.90
N THR A 140 10.54 8.32 1.11
CA THR A 140 10.29 9.12 2.31
C THR A 140 9.27 8.39 3.19
N LEU A 141 9.63 8.14 4.45
CA LEU A 141 8.79 7.42 5.40
C LEU A 141 7.53 8.21 5.76
N ILE A 142 6.36 7.53 5.74
CA ILE A 142 5.10 8.05 6.29
C ILE A 142 4.82 7.37 7.63
N THR A 143 4.78 6.03 7.66
CA THR A 143 4.62 5.24 8.88
C THR A 143 5.15 3.83 8.67
N ALA A 144 5.55 3.16 9.73
CA ALA A 144 6.06 1.80 9.65
C ALA A 144 5.89 1.03 10.96
N ASN A 145 5.93 -0.30 10.85
CA ASN A 145 6.00 -1.21 11.98
C ASN A 145 6.80 -2.47 11.61
N GLY A 146 7.59 -2.97 12.56
CA GLY A 146 8.34 -4.22 12.43
C GLY A 146 9.61 -4.11 11.59
N GLU A 147 10.11 -5.27 11.15
CA GLU A 147 11.41 -5.45 10.50
C GLU A 147 11.28 -6.23 9.19
N ILE A 148 12.14 -5.90 8.22
CA ILE A 148 12.26 -6.66 6.98
C ILE A 148 13.13 -7.90 7.20
N THR A 149 12.65 -9.05 6.75
CA THR A 149 13.30 -10.35 6.94
C THR A 149 13.61 -11.01 5.60
N ALA A 150 14.82 -11.48 5.41
CA ALA A 150 15.26 -12.15 4.19
C ALA A 150 14.45 -13.42 3.87
N ASN A 151 14.37 -13.75 2.60
CA ASN A 151 13.67 -14.92 2.07
C ASN A 151 12.18 -14.97 2.43
N LYS A 152 11.58 -13.80 2.63
CA LYS A 152 10.13 -13.62 2.80
C LYS A 152 9.57 -12.88 1.61
N TYR A 153 8.27 -13.08 1.38
CA TYR A 153 7.54 -12.39 0.33
C TYR A 153 6.89 -11.12 0.86
N TYR A 154 6.96 -10.08 0.05
CA TYR A 154 6.41 -8.76 0.33
C TYR A 154 5.50 -8.32 -0.80
N GLY A 155 4.34 -7.80 -0.43
CA GLY A 155 3.46 -7.10 -1.36
C GLY A 155 3.86 -5.63 -1.45
N PHE A 156 3.98 -5.12 -2.67
CA PHE A 156 4.20 -3.70 -2.96
C PHE A 156 3.03 -3.17 -3.78
N ALA A 157 2.38 -2.14 -3.28
CA ALA A 157 1.18 -1.58 -3.89
C ALA A 157 1.08 -0.06 -3.66
N ALA A 158 0.24 0.61 -4.47
CA ALA A 158 -0.22 1.94 -4.12
C ALA A 158 -0.92 1.89 -2.75
N TYR A 159 -0.56 2.79 -1.86
CA TYR A 159 -1.31 3.04 -0.64
C TYR A 159 -2.36 4.10 -0.96
N PRO A 160 -3.65 3.84 -0.71
CA PRO A 160 -4.64 4.86 -0.97
C PRO A 160 -4.26 6.09 -0.14
N GLU A 161 -4.07 7.21 -0.83
CA GLU A 161 -4.11 8.46 -0.11
C GLU A 161 -5.45 8.44 0.63
N VAL A 162 -5.40 8.36 1.94
CA VAL A 162 -6.49 8.86 2.72
C VAL A 162 -6.44 10.36 2.45
N SER A 163 -7.01 10.76 1.32
CA SER A 163 -7.61 12.07 1.27
C SER A 163 -8.48 12.05 2.50
N GLY A 164 -7.96 12.56 3.59
CA GLY A 164 -8.75 12.78 4.77
C GLY A 164 -10.01 13.41 4.21
N GLY A 165 -11.13 12.79 4.39
CA GLY A 165 -12.43 13.26 3.87
C GLY A 165 -12.89 14.59 4.48
N GLY A 166 -11.96 15.48 4.66
CA GLY A 166 -11.90 16.87 4.51
C GLY A 166 -11.27 17.12 3.14
N GLY A 167 -12.02 17.16 2.07
CA GLY A 167 -11.71 18.11 1.02
C GLY A 167 -11.41 19.37 1.79
N ASP A 168 -10.29 20.03 1.48
CA ASP A 168 -9.73 21.22 2.12
C ASP A 168 -10.86 22.17 2.52
N ASP A 169 -11.67 21.72 3.50
CA ASP A 169 -12.77 22.46 4.09
C ASP A 169 -12.12 23.40 5.08
N LYS A 170 -11.34 24.32 4.46
CA LYS A 170 -10.69 25.38 5.17
C LYS A 170 -11.77 26.09 5.93
N HIS A 171 -11.74 25.93 7.23
CA HIS A 171 -12.59 26.61 8.17
C HIS A 171 -11.84 27.82 8.72
N PHE A 172 -12.47 28.97 8.71
CA PHE A 172 -11.93 30.19 9.27
C PHE A 172 -12.95 30.78 10.27
N THR A 173 -12.51 31.08 11.47
CA THR A 173 -13.33 31.72 12.48
C THR A 173 -12.83 33.17 12.70
N PHE A 174 -13.74 34.11 12.57
CA PHE A 174 -13.48 35.52 12.86
C PHE A 174 -14.29 35.96 14.08
N ASN A 175 -13.63 36.54 15.04
CA ASN A 175 -14.29 37.11 16.19
C ASN A 175 -14.47 38.63 15.99
N SER A 176 -15.67 39.11 16.26
CA SER A 176 -15.98 40.52 16.15
C SER A 176 -14.99 41.37 16.93
N PRO A 177 -14.46 42.48 16.37
CA PRO A 177 -13.57 43.37 17.06
C PRO A 177 -14.30 44.10 18.20
N SER A 178 -13.53 44.49 19.22
CA SER A 178 -14.01 45.36 20.27
C SER A 178 -13.34 46.72 20.09
N PRO A 179 -14.09 47.84 19.99
CA PRO A 179 -15.55 47.96 20.06
C PRO A 179 -16.28 47.40 18.83
N ALA A 180 -17.57 47.04 18.99
CA ALA A 180 -18.39 46.50 17.93
C ALA A 180 -18.45 47.44 16.71
N SER A 181 -18.33 46.89 15.50
CA SER A 181 -18.44 47.62 14.24
C SER A 181 -19.68 47.16 13.47
N ALA A 182 -20.31 48.09 12.76
CA ALA A 182 -21.42 47.76 11.88
C ALA A 182 -20.97 47.06 10.61
N VAL A 183 -19.69 47.17 10.23
CA VAL A 183 -19.08 46.52 9.06
C VAL A 183 -17.87 45.73 9.50
N TRP A 184 -17.81 44.49 9.10
CA TRP A 184 -16.69 43.61 9.38
C TRP A 184 -15.96 43.24 8.07
N ASN A 185 -14.72 43.66 7.92
CA ASN A 185 -13.86 43.22 6.84
C ASN A 185 -13.10 41.98 7.27
N VAL A 186 -13.42 40.83 6.65
CA VAL A 186 -12.84 39.54 7.01
C VAL A 186 -11.97 39.02 5.89
N THR A 187 -10.65 38.94 6.12
CA THR A 187 -9.72 38.29 5.17
C THR A 187 -9.49 36.85 5.63
N HIS A 188 -9.92 35.89 4.85
CA HIS A 188 -9.90 34.48 5.24
C HIS A 188 -8.89 33.60 4.49
N ASN A 189 -8.30 34.05 3.39
CA ASN A 189 -7.29 33.34 2.58
C ASN A 189 -7.68 31.87 2.23
N LEU A 190 -8.96 31.56 2.09
CA LEU A 190 -9.46 30.21 1.81
C LEU A 190 -9.30 29.82 0.35
N GLY A 191 -9.03 30.78 -0.55
CA GLY A 191 -8.91 30.56 -2.00
C GLY A 191 -10.23 30.18 -2.69
N LYS A 192 -11.36 30.42 -2.00
CA LYS A 192 -12.72 30.18 -2.51
C LYS A 192 -13.71 31.07 -1.74
N SER A 193 -14.90 31.32 -2.31
CA SER A 193 -15.99 31.97 -1.58
C SER A 193 -16.58 30.98 -0.57
N PRO A 194 -16.43 31.21 0.74
CA PRO A 194 -16.93 30.31 1.78
C PRO A 194 -18.42 30.47 2.01
N SER A 195 -19.06 29.46 2.56
CA SER A 195 -20.36 29.62 3.22
C SER A 195 -20.13 30.30 4.58
N VAL A 196 -20.86 31.34 4.88
CA VAL A 196 -20.71 32.14 6.11
C VAL A 196 -21.89 31.89 7.05
N SER A 197 -21.59 31.63 8.33
CA SER A 197 -22.56 31.63 9.40
C SER A 197 -22.13 32.63 10.50
N ILE A 198 -23.09 33.41 11.01
CA ILE A 198 -22.80 34.39 12.06
C ILE A 198 -23.58 33.97 13.31
N THR A 199 -22.92 33.95 14.44
CA THR A 199 -23.55 33.61 15.73
C THR A 199 -23.20 34.64 16.80
N THR A 200 -24.12 34.82 17.76
CA THR A 200 -23.86 35.57 18.99
C THR A 200 -22.86 34.81 19.90
N SER A 201 -22.38 35.45 20.93
CA SER A 201 -21.58 34.78 21.97
C SER A 201 -22.36 33.73 22.76
N ALA A 202 -23.70 33.74 22.69
CA ALA A 202 -24.57 32.71 23.27
C ALA A 202 -24.86 31.56 22.30
N GLY A 203 -24.37 31.61 21.03
CA GLY A 203 -24.55 30.57 20.03
C GLY A 203 -25.79 30.75 19.14
N ASP A 204 -26.57 31.85 19.31
CA ASP A 204 -27.73 32.11 18.48
C ASP A 204 -27.34 32.59 17.10
N ALA A 205 -28.02 32.11 16.05
CA ALA A 205 -27.76 32.52 14.67
C ALA A 205 -28.22 33.97 14.45
N VAL A 206 -27.38 34.73 13.75
CA VAL A 206 -27.65 36.12 13.36
C VAL A 206 -27.59 36.23 11.83
N TYR A 207 -28.49 37.02 11.25
CA TYR A 207 -28.50 37.31 9.83
C TYR A 207 -27.85 38.66 9.56
N ALA A 208 -27.00 38.73 8.57
CA ALA A 208 -26.36 39.94 8.07
C ALA A 208 -26.20 39.87 6.55
N ASP A 209 -26.06 41.01 5.92
CA ASP A 209 -25.68 41.07 4.50
C ASP A 209 -24.22 40.70 4.34
N ILE A 210 -23.94 39.82 3.39
CA ILE A 210 -22.60 39.31 3.08
C ILE A 210 -22.24 39.72 1.66
N GLU A 211 -21.18 40.47 1.52
CA GLU A 211 -20.59 40.84 0.24
C GLU A 211 -19.19 40.18 0.09
N TYR A 212 -18.97 39.52 -1.05
CA TYR A 212 -17.67 38.95 -1.39
C TYR A 212 -16.90 39.96 -2.24
N ILE A 213 -15.73 40.33 -1.80
CA ILE A 213 -14.82 41.25 -2.47
C ILE A 213 -13.66 40.44 -3.02
N ASP A 214 -13.47 40.40 -4.35
CA ASP A 214 -12.39 39.71 -5.05
C ASP A 214 -11.08 40.54 -5.02
#